data_84cf8e39c4ff4555efa226b3589d5e07
#
_entry.id   84cf8e39c4ff4555efa226b3589d5e07
#
_cell.length_a   1.000
_cell.length_b   1.000
_cell.length_c   1.000
_cell.angle_alpha   90.00
_cell.angle_beta   90.00
_cell.angle_gamma   90.00
#
_symmetry.space_group_name_H-M   'P 1'
#
loop_
_entity.id
_entity.type
_entity.pdbx_description
1 polymer ?
#
loop_
_entity_poly.entity_id
_entity_poly.type
_entity_poly.pdbx_seq_one_letter_code
_entity_poly.pdbx_strand_id
1 'polypeptide(L)'
;CIAVFCAAVLDSLDGRIARMTHTQSAFGEQMDSLCDMVGFGAAPALIVYEWALKGLGKPGLIAAFVYCAGAALRLARFNTNIGIVDKRYFQGLPSPAAAALVVGLIWVMDDGGFKNVSQEPWLAWTAFGVTLYAGLSMVTNAPFYSFKVWGGKRTVPFAVIVAIAL
;
A
#
# COMPACT_ATOMS: atom_id res chain seq x y z
N CYS A 1 10.22 -7.22 -3.92
CA CYS A 1 8.95 -6.85 -4.59
C CYS A 1 7.92 -7.96 -4.47
N ILE A 2 8.19 -9.20 -4.93
CA ILE A 2 7.25 -10.33 -4.93
C ILE A 2 6.64 -10.58 -3.53
N ALA A 3 7.46 -10.56 -2.48
CA ALA A 3 6.98 -10.78 -1.11
C ALA A 3 5.91 -9.76 -0.66
N VAL A 4 5.98 -8.51 -1.09
CA VAL A 4 4.97 -7.48 -0.77
C VAL A 4 3.65 -7.77 -1.48
N PHE A 5 3.70 -8.23 -2.74
CA PHE A 5 2.50 -8.67 -3.45
C PHE A 5 1.88 -9.92 -2.83
N CYS A 6 2.70 -10.91 -2.45
CA CYS A 6 2.21 -12.09 -1.74
C CYS A 6 1.57 -11.71 -0.39
N ALA A 7 2.18 -10.80 0.36
CA ALA A 7 1.61 -10.29 1.61
C ALA A 7 0.25 -9.64 1.39
N ALA A 8 0.08 -8.81 0.34
CA ALA A 8 -1.19 -8.18 0.00
C ALA A 8 -2.30 -9.19 -0.33
N VAL A 9 -1.95 -10.27 -1.04
CA VAL A 9 -2.90 -11.35 -1.37
C VAL A 9 -3.30 -12.12 -0.11
N LEU A 10 -2.34 -12.48 0.72
CA LEU A 10 -2.59 -13.22 1.97
C LEU A 10 -3.44 -12.41 2.94
N ASP A 11 -3.14 -11.15 3.13
CA ASP A 11 -3.89 -10.19 3.94
C ASP A 11 -5.36 -10.06 3.47
N SER A 12 -5.58 -9.99 2.15
CA SER A 12 -6.93 -10.00 1.61
C SER A 12 -7.69 -11.30 1.88
N LEU A 13 -6.99 -12.43 1.98
CA LEU A 13 -7.59 -13.75 2.21
C LEU A 13 -7.92 -13.96 3.67
N ASP A 14 -7.02 -13.66 4.61
CA ASP A 14 -7.23 -13.89 6.05
C ASP A 14 -8.32 -12.98 6.61
N GLY A 15 -8.40 -11.71 6.21
CA GLY A 15 -9.49 -10.83 6.54
C GLY A 15 -10.85 -11.29 6.01
N ARG A 16 -10.90 -11.99 4.85
CA ARG A 16 -12.14 -12.60 4.34
C ARG A 16 -12.51 -13.84 5.11
N ILE A 17 -11.56 -14.71 5.43
CA ILE A 17 -11.78 -15.94 6.19
C ILE A 17 -12.29 -15.61 7.59
N ALA A 18 -11.66 -14.67 8.30
CA ALA A 18 -12.08 -14.24 9.63
C ALA A 18 -13.52 -13.72 9.67
N ARG A 19 -13.95 -13.00 8.62
CA ARG A 19 -15.34 -12.54 8.47
C ARG A 19 -16.32 -13.66 8.17
N MET A 20 -15.95 -14.66 7.38
CA MET A 20 -16.80 -15.80 7.03
C MET A 20 -16.97 -16.76 8.19
N THR A 21 -15.95 -16.91 9.03
CA THR A 21 -15.96 -17.83 10.18
C THR A 21 -16.46 -17.19 11.47
N HIS A 22 -16.79 -15.89 11.46
CA HIS A 22 -17.20 -15.11 12.63
C HIS A 22 -16.20 -15.21 13.82
N THR A 23 -14.91 -15.38 13.52
CA THR A 23 -13.83 -15.49 14.51
C THR A 23 -13.10 -14.17 14.75
N GLN A 24 -13.74 -13.05 14.47
CA GLN A 24 -13.17 -11.71 14.68
C GLN A 24 -12.97 -11.45 16.17
N SER A 25 -11.74 -11.09 16.54
CA SER A 25 -11.40 -10.64 17.89
C SER A 25 -10.77 -9.25 17.84
N ALA A 26 -10.94 -8.47 18.91
CA ALA A 26 -10.32 -7.15 19.02
C ALA A 26 -8.78 -7.22 18.92
N PHE A 27 -8.19 -8.30 19.41
CA PHE A 27 -6.75 -8.55 19.25
C PHE A 27 -6.37 -8.82 17.80
N GLY A 28 -7.15 -9.64 17.08
CA GLY A 28 -6.93 -9.93 15.66
C GLY A 28 -6.98 -8.69 14.79
N GLU A 29 -7.92 -7.79 15.05
CA GLU A 29 -8.06 -6.50 14.34
C GLU A 29 -6.84 -5.58 14.55
N GLN A 30 -6.31 -5.53 15.77
CA GLN A 30 -5.09 -4.75 16.04
C GLN A 30 -3.85 -5.41 15.39
N MET A 31 -3.77 -6.74 15.41
CA MET A 31 -2.67 -7.47 14.81
C MET A 31 -2.66 -7.30 13.29
N ASP A 32 -3.82 -7.35 12.64
CA ASP A 32 -4.03 -7.07 11.22
C ASP A 32 -3.48 -5.67 10.85
N SER A 33 -3.85 -4.64 11.63
CA SER A 33 -3.35 -3.28 11.45
C SER A 33 -1.82 -3.17 11.59
N LEU A 34 -1.20 -3.93 12.49
CA LEU A 34 0.24 -3.96 12.64
C LEU A 34 0.92 -4.67 11.45
N CYS A 35 0.35 -5.76 10.97
CA CYS A 35 0.82 -6.47 9.78
C CYS A 35 0.72 -5.58 8.54
N ASP A 36 -0.39 -4.86 8.37
CA ASP A 36 -0.59 -3.86 7.33
C ASP A 36 0.49 -2.76 7.36
N MET A 37 0.78 -2.26 8.56
CA MET A 37 1.82 -1.23 8.73
C MET A 37 3.20 -1.74 8.30
N VAL A 38 3.53 -2.98 8.61
CA VAL A 38 4.81 -3.59 8.21
C VAL A 38 4.81 -3.88 6.72
N GLY A 39 3.75 -4.53 6.19
CA GLY A 39 3.67 -4.99 4.80
C GLY A 39 3.53 -3.86 3.77
N PHE A 40 2.73 -2.84 4.08
CA PHE A 40 2.41 -1.74 3.15
C PHE A 40 3.04 -0.40 3.52
N GLY A 41 3.53 -0.24 4.75
CA GLY A 41 4.24 0.95 5.20
C GLY A 41 5.75 0.75 5.22
N ALA A 42 6.26 -0.06 6.14
CA ALA A 42 7.69 -0.18 6.38
C ALA A 42 8.44 -0.90 5.24
N ALA A 43 7.92 -2.03 4.75
CA ALA A 43 8.60 -2.82 3.72
C ALA A 43 8.77 -2.05 2.40
N PRO A 44 7.75 -1.41 1.79
CA PRO A 44 7.94 -0.61 0.59
C PRO A 44 8.88 0.57 0.80
N ALA A 45 8.82 1.24 1.97
CA ALA A 45 9.72 2.34 2.31
C ALA A 45 11.18 1.89 2.32
N LEU A 46 11.48 0.74 2.94
CA LEU A 46 12.82 0.17 2.98
C LEU A 46 13.31 -0.31 1.61
N ILE A 47 12.43 -0.94 0.83
CA ILE A 47 12.77 -1.43 -0.50
C ILE A 47 13.14 -0.26 -1.42
N VAL A 48 12.33 0.79 -1.48
CA VAL A 48 12.61 1.95 -2.33
C VAL A 48 13.83 2.73 -1.82
N TYR A 49 14.01 2.81 -0.51
CA TYR A 49 15.19 3.45 0.08
C TYR A 49 16.47 2.75 -0.36
N GLU A 50 16.54 1.43 -0.21
CA GLU A 50 17.74 0.65 -0.54
C GLU A 50 17.97 0.60 -2.06
N TRP A 51 16.91 0.55 -2.85
CA TRP A 51 16.99 0.48 -4.31
C TRP A 51 17.43 1.80 -4.96
N ALA A 52 16.88 2.95 -4.54
CA ALA A 52 17.09 4.23 -5.23
C ALA A 52 17.45 5.39 -4.30
N LEU A 53 16.79 5.52 -3.14
CA LEU A 53 16.85 6.75 -2.36
C LEU A 53 18.13 6.88 -1.55
N LYS A 54 18.83 5.79 -1.29
CA LYS A 54 20.10 5.78 -0.54
C LYS A 54 21.18 6.67 -1.17
N GLY A 55 21.21 6.72 -2.51
CA GLY A 55 22.11 7.58 -3.27
C GLY A 55 21.86 9.09 -3.09
N LEU A 56 20.64 9.47 -2.72
CA LEU A 56 20.28 10.87 -2.45
C LEU A 56 20.68 11.33 -1.03
N GLY A 57 21.10 10.42 -0.14
CA GLY A 57 21.46 10.75 1.24
C GLY A 57 20.26 11.18 2.09
N LYS A 58 20.38 12.33 2.78
CA LYS A 58 19.35 12.84 3.70
C LYS A 58 17.96 13.03 3.07
N PRO A 59 17.80 13.64 1.88
CA PRO A 59 16.49 13.72 1.20
C PRO A 59 15.83 12.37 0.99
N GLY A 60 16.58 11.36 0.55
CA GLY A 60 16.06 10.01 0.35
C GLY A 60 15.52 9.37 1.63
N LEU A 61 16.24 9.53 2.74
CA LEU A 61 15.79 9.06 4.05
C LEU A 61 14.48 9.76 4.48
N ILE A 62 14.39 11.07 4.26
CA ILE A 62 13.17 11.84 4.59
C ILE A 62 11.98 11.33 3.78
N ALA A 63 12.14 11.05 2.48
CA ALA A 63 11.08 10.55 1.64
C ALA A 63 10.57 9.18 2.12
N ALA A 64 11.47 8.25 2.42
CA ALA A 64 11.12 6.94 2.96
C ALA A 64 10.41 7.06 4.32
N PHE A 65 10.88 7.96 5.19
CA PHE A 65 10.24 8.22 6.48
C PHE A 65 8.84 8.82 6.32
N VAL A 66 8.65 9.81 5.43
CA VAL A 66 7.35 10.43 5.16
C VAL A 66 6.36 9.40 4.63
N TYR A 67 6.80 8.50 3.76
CA TYR A 67 5.96 7.41 3.27
C TYR A 67 5.51 6.48 4.41
N CYS A 68 6.44 6.02 5.22
CA CYS A 68 6.17 5.14 6.36
C CYS A 68 5.26 5.81 7.40
N ALA A 69 5.53 7.06 7.75
CA ALA A 69 4.70 7.86 8.66
C ALA A 69 3.30 8.11 8.08
N GLY A 70 3.20 8.35 6.77
CA GLY A 70 1.93 8.52 6.08
C GLY A 70 1.06 7.27 6.16
N ALA A 71 1.65 6.08 5.98
CA ALA A 71 0.96 4.81 6.15
C ALA A 71 0.45 4.62 7.59
N ALA A 72 1.29 4.91 8.60
CA ALA A 72 0.91 4.82 10.01
C ALA A 72 -0.25 5.76 10.36
N LEU A 73 -0.16 7.03 9.96
CA LEU A 73 -1.21 8.02 10.22
C LEU A 73 -2.52 7.65 9.54
N ARG A 74 -2.46 7.12 8.32
CA ARG A 74 -3.62 6.63 7.61
C ARG A 74 -4.29 5.47 8.33
N LEU A 75 -3.52 4.47 8.77
CA LEU A 75 -4.04 3.32 9.52
C LEU A 75 -4.67 3.76 10.85
N ALA A 76 -4.00 4.63 11.60
CA ALA A 76 -4.53 5.19 12.85
C ALA A 76 -5.86 5.90 12.62
N ARG A 77 -5.95 6.74 11.56
CA ARG A 77 -7.20 7.42 11.19
C ARG A 77 -8.30 6.42 10.81
N PHE A 78 -7.98 5.38 10.05
CA PHE A 78 -8.94 4.36 9.67
C PHE A 78 -9.52 3.67 10.91
N ASN A 79 -8.67 3.26 11.85
CA ASN A 79 -9.07 2.58 13.09
C ASN A 79 -9.92 3.46 14.01
N THR A 80 -9.65 4.77 14.07
CA THR A 80 -10.44 5.70 14.88
C THR A 80 -11.79 6.06 14.27
N ASN A 81 -11.92 5.99 12.95
CA ASN A 81 -13.13 6.37 12.22
C ASN A 81 -14.08 5.20 11.92
N ILE A 82 -13.76 4.00 12.40
CA ILE A 82 -14.65 2.81 12.29
C ILE A 82 -15.96 3.12 13.03
N GLY A 83 -17.02 3.44 12.30
CA GLY A 83 -18.37 3.69 12.83
C GLY A 83 -18.88 5.12 12.70
N ILE A 84 -18.05 6.09 12.31
CA ILE A 84 -18.44 7.52 12.27
C ILE A 84 -18.55 8.05 10.83
N VAL A 85 -17.83 7.48 9.87
CA VAL A 85 -17.74 7.99 8.50
C VAL A 85 -18.60 7.19 7.52
N ASP A 86 -19.32 7.94 6.66
CA ASP A 86 -20.14 7.40 5.58
C ASP A 86 -19.28 6.52 4.65
N LYS A 87 -19.65 5.25 4.48
CA LYS A 87 -18.92 4.21 3.74
C LYS A 87 -18.72 4.49 2.24
N ARG A 88 -19.16 5.65 1.76
CA ARG A 88 -19.14 6.03 0.34
C ARG A 88 -17.83 6.65 -0.12
N TYR A 89 -17.01 7.19 0.77
CA TYR A 89 -15.79 7.89 0.41
C TYR A 89 -14.60 7.34 1.19
N PHE A 90 -13.57 6.89 0.47
CA PHE A 90 -12.26 6.64 1.08
C PHE A 90 -11.53 7.97 1.23
N GLN A 91 -11.13 8.31 2.45
CA GLN A 91 -10.27 9.45 2.71
C GLN A 91 -8.80 9.04 2.49
N GLY A 92 -8.18 9.61 1.48
CA GLY A 92 -6.79 9.35 1.11
C GLY A 92 -6.56 8.06 0.29
N LEU A 93 -5.33 7.90 -0.24
CA LEU A 93 -4.93 6.74 -1.01
C LEU A 93 -4.85 5.49 -0.11
N PRO A 94 -5.45 4.33 -0.51
CA PRO A 94 -5.31 3.07 0.24
C PRO A 94 -3.85 2.63 0.38
N SER A 95 -3.40 2.17 1.58
CA SER A 95 -2.01 1.74 1.80
C SER A 95 -1.56 0.62 0.85
N PRO A 96 -2.39 -0.41 0.51
CA PRO A 96 -2.02 -1.38 -0.50
C PRO A 96 -1.81 -0.77 -1.89
N ALA A 97 -2.60 0.24 -2.26
CA ALA A 97 -2.43 0.94 -3.55
C ALA A 97 -1.15 1.79 -3.57
N ALA A 98 -0.82 2.46 -2.47
CA ALA A 98 0.43 3.20 -2.32
C ALA A 98 1.65 2.27 -2.38
N ALA A 99 1.58 1.10 -1.72
CA ALA A 99 2.61 0.07 -1.78
C ALA A 99 2.77 -0.48 -3.20
N ALA A 100 1.66 -0.78 -3.89
CA ALA A 100 1.66 -1.24 -5.27
C ALA A 100 2.28 -0.21 -6.23
N LEU A 101 2.02 1.09 -6.01
CA LEU A 101 2.61 2.16 -6.81
C LEU A 101 4.13 2.24 -6.65
N VAL A 102 4.63 2.18 -5.42
CA VAL A 102 6.08 2.26 -5.14
C VAL A 102 6.80 0.98 -5.58
N VAL A 103 6.28 -0.19 -5.20
CA VAL A 103 6.89 -1.48 -5.53
C VAL A 103 6.74 -1.81 -7.01
N GLY A 104 5.62 -1.40 -7.62
CA GLY A 104 5.37 -1.53 -9.06
C GLY A 104 6.33 -0.68 -9.89
N LEU A 105 6.63 0.56 -9.45
CA LEU A 105 7.65 1.40 -10.08
C LEU A 105 9.01 0.67 -10.11
N ILE A 106 9.43 0.14 -8.95
CA ILE A 106 10.68 -0.60 -8.83
C ILE A 106 10.71 -1.80 -9.77
N TRP A 107 9.62 -2.57 -9.82
CA TRP A 107 9.55 -3.75 -10.67
C TRP A 107 9.65 -3.39 -12.15
N VAL A 108 8.88 -2.41 -12.61
CA VAL A 108 8.91 -1.96 -14.02
C VAL A 108 10.30 -1.44 -14.41
N MET A 109 10.97 -0.71 -13.53
CA MET A 109 12.30 -0.19 -13.80
C MET A 109 13.38 -1.28 -13.78
N ASP A 110 13.30 -2.23 -12.84
CA ASP A 110 14.23 -3.36 -12.77
C ASP A 110 14.09 -4.30 -13.99
N ASP A 111 12.86 -4.56 -14.44
CA ASP A 111 12.55 -5.36 -15.64
C ASP A 111 12.97 -4.63 -16.93
N GLY A 112 12.86 -3.31 -16.95
CA GLY A 112 13.37 -2.44 -18.03
C GLY A 112 14.90 -2.35 -18.13
N GLY A 113 15.65 -3.05 -17.29
CA GLY A 113 17.11 -3.12 -17.32
C GLY A 113 17.83 -2.06 -16.48
N PHE A 114 17.11 -1.18 -15.78
CA PHE A 114 17.67 -0.14 -14.91
C PHE A 114 18.07 -0.67 -13.53
N LYS A 115 18.96 -1.66 -13.50
CA LYS A 115 19.42 -2.30 -12.23
C LYS A 115 20.33 -1.43 -11.39
N ASN A 116 21.03 -0.49 -12.01
CA ASN A 116 22.01 0.37 -11.34
C ASN A 116 21.52 1.82 -11.27
N VAL A 117 20.68 2.11 -10.28
CA VAL A 117 20.16 3.47 -10.04
C VAL A 117 21.29 4.50 -9.82
N SER A 118 22.47 4.06 -9.35
CA SER A 118 23.64 4.93 -9.17
C SER A 118 24.19 5.52 -10.48
N GLN A 119 23.89 4.93 -11.62
CA GLN A 119 24.32 5.42 -12.94
C GLN A 119 23.30 6.38 -13.58
N GLU A 120 22.08 6.41 -13.05
CA GLU A 120 20.95 7.15 -13.61
C GLU A 120 20.32 8.07 -12.54
N PRO A 121 20.87 9.26 -12.30
CA PRO A 121 20.40 10.14 -11.23
C PRO A 121 18.94 10.57 -11.37
N TRP A 122 18.40 10.64 -12.60
CA TRP A 122 16.98 10.94 -12.85
C TRP A 122 16.05 9.88 -12.23
N LEU A 123 16.48 8.63 -12.19
CA LEU A 123 15.72 7.51 -11.63
C LEU A 123 15.56 7.64 -10.11
N ALA A 124 16.62 8.08 -9.40
CA ALA A 124 16.56 8.36 -7.98
C ALA A 124 15.58 9.51 -7.66
N TRP A 125 15.58 10.56 -8.49
CA TRP A 125 14.65 11.68 -8.32
C TRP A 125 13.20 11.33 -8.66
N THR A 126 12.96 10.47 -9.66
CA THR A 126 11.60 9.97 -9.94
C THR A 126 11.10 9.08 -8.82
N ALA A 127 11.92 8.17 -8.30
CA ALA A 127 11.59 7.35 -7.14
C ALA A 127 11.30 8.22 -5.90
N PHE A 128 12.08 9.27 -5.67
CA PHE A 128 11.86 10.25 -4.62
C PHE A 128 10.50 10.94 -4.75
N GLY A 129 10.19 11.45 -5.93
CA GLY A 129 8.91 12.14 -6.20
C GLY A 129 7.71 11.21 -6.01
N VAL A 130 7.77 9.99 -6.54
CA VAL A 130 6.69 9.00 -6.41
C VAL A 130 6.49 8.57 -4.95
N THR A 131 7.58 8.35 -4.21
CA THR A 131 7.53 7.96 -2.79
C THR A 131 6.92 9.06 -1.93
N LEU A 132 7.32 10.32 -2.14
CA LEU A 132 6.74 11.47 -1.45
C LEU A 132 5.27 11.66 -1.81
N TYR A 133 4.93 11.57 -3.09
CA TYR A 133 3.55 11.68 -3.56
C TYR A 133 2.66 10.60 -2.90
N ALA A 134 3.11 9.35 -2.90
CA ALA A 134 2.39 8.24 -2.28
C ALA A 134 2.21 8.47 -0.76
N GLY A 135 3.27 8.89 -0.05
CA GLY A 135 3.23 9.19 1.38
C GLY A 135 2.25 10.31 1.73
N LEU A 136 2.34 11.43 1.01
CA LEU A 136 1.48 12.60 1.23
C LEU A 136 0.03 12.31 0.83
N SER A 137 -0.21 11.58 -0.27
CA SER A 137 -1.56 11.24 -0.74
C SER A 137 -2.31 10.32 0.22
N MET A 138 -1.60 9.48 1.01
CA MET A 138 -2.20 8.67 2.06
C MET A 138 -2.76 9.53 3.21
N VAL A 139 -2.13 10.67 3.51
CA VAL A 139 -2.54 11.56 4.61
C VAL A 139 -3.59 12.58 4.19
N THR A 140 -3.66 12.91 2.89
CA THR A 140 -4.62 13.89 2.38
C THR A 140 -6.07 13.45 2.57
N ASN A 141 -6.94 14.44 2.82
CA ASN A 141 -8.41 14.23 2.93
C ASN A 141 -9.11 14.22 1.56
N ALA A 142 -8.37 14.02 0.46
CA ALA A 142 -8.97 13.98 -0.86
C ALA A 142 -10.00 12.84 -0.94
N PRO A 143 -11.25 13.10 -1.32
CA PRO A 143 -12.28 12.08 -1.48
C PRO A 143 -11.95 11.27 -2.73
N PHE A 144 -11.28 10.14 -2.55
CA PHE A 144 -11.12 9.19 -3.65
C PHE A 144 -12.42 8.41 -3.83
N TYR A 145 -12.94 8.45 -5.05
CA TYR A 145 -14.16 7.71 -5.41
C TYR A 145 -13.92 6.21 -5.20
N SER A 146 -14.73 5.61 -4.34
CA SER A 146 -14.72 4.16 -4.17
C SER A 146 -15.39 3.52 -5.38
N PHE A 147 -14.64 2.83 -6.23
CA PHE A 147 -15.17 2.03 -7.34
C PHE A 147 -16.16 0.93 -6.89
N LYS A 148 -16.28 0.71 -5.59
CA LYS A 148 -17.18 -0.25 -4.98
C LYS A 148 -18.68 0.07 -5.20
N VAL A 149 -19.02 1.31 -5.54
CA VAL A 149 -20.41 1.77 -5.76
C VAL A 149 -20.89 1.46 -7.19
N TRP A 150 -19.99 1.17 -8.13
CA TRP A 150 -20.36 0.88 -9.54
C TRP A 150 -20.74 -0.59 -9.79
N GLY A 151 -20.56 -1.48 -8.83
CA GLY A 151 -20.99 -2.87 -8.89
C GLY A 151 -22.33 -3.06 -8.20
N GLY A 152 -23.45 -2.84 -8.90
CA GLY A 152 -24.74 -3.35 -8.45
C GLY A 152 -24.60 -4.85 -8.16
N LYS A 153 -25.09 -5.31 -7.03
CA LYS A 153 -25.35 -6.69 -6.50
C LYS A 153 -24.94 -7.90 -7.38
N ARG A 154 -23.79 -7.88 -8.05
CA ARG A 154 -23.21 -9.07 -8.67
C ARG A 154 -22.07 -9.55 -7.79
N THR A 155 -22.35 -10.53 -6.95
CA THR A 155 -21.34 -11.39 -6.33
C THR A 155 -20.58 -12.07 -7.46
N VAL A 156 -19.38 -11.59 -7.76
CA VAL A 156 -18.47 -12.29 -8.67
C VAL A 156 -18.06 -13.58 -7.96
N PRO A 157 -18.37 -14.77 -8.52
CA PRO A 157 -18.01 -16.02 -7.87
C PRO A 157 -16.49 -16.10 -7.73
N PHE A 158 -16.03 -16.61 -6.60
CA PHE A 158 -14.61 -16.73 -6.22
C PHE A 158 -13.76 -17.39 -7.33
N ALA A 159 -14.36 -18.33 -8.07
CA ALA A 159 -13.72 -19.02 -9.19
C ALA A 159 -13.25 -18.06 -10.32
N VAL A 160 -13.96 -16.93 -10.54
CA VAL A 160 -13.57 -15.95 -11.58
C VAL A 160 -12.36 -15.13 -11.15
N ILE A 161 -12.23 -14.83 -9.84
CA ILE A 161 -11.06 -14.11 -9.31
C ILE A 161 -9.82 -14.99 -9.38
N VAL A 162 -9.96 -16.28 -9.09
CA VAL A 162 -8.85 -17.25 -9.20
C VAL A 162 -8.45 -17.48 -10.66
N ALA A 163 -9.42 -17.51 -11.59
CA ALA A 163 -9.14 -17.70 -13.02
C ALA A 163 -8.46 -16.48 -13.69
N ILE A 164 -8.55 -15.29 -13.09
CA ILE A 164 -7.85 -14.07 -13.59
C ILE A 164 -6.43 -13.98 -12.97
N ALA A 165 -6.18 -14.66 -11.85
CA ALA A 165 -4.90 -14.64 -11.14
C ALA A 165 -3.94 -15.78 -11.54
N LEU A 166 -4.38 -16.74 -12.37
CA LEU A 166 -3.61 -17.82 -12.99
C LEU A 166 -3.26 -17.48 -14.43
#